data_153689d7b6f18f5d2c9e26b69019135a
#
_entry.id   153689d7b6f18f5d2c9e26b69019135a
#
_cell.length_a   1.000
_cell.length_b   1.000
_cell.length_c   1.000
_cell.angle_alpha   90.00
_cell.angle_beta   90.00
_cell.angle_gamma   90.00
#
_symmetry.space_group_name_H-M   'P 1'
#
loop_
_entity.id
_entity.type
_entity.pdbx_description
1 polymer ?
#
loop_
_entity_poly.entity_id
_entity_poly.type
_entity_poly.pdbx_seq_one_letter_code
_entity_poly.pdbx_strand_id
1 'polypeptide(L)'
;MEKYLLSIMKNKFLNVALFLLLMIPCCIYAQDNLSALIPMPNKVTSDSDMVLVLENQVNCYIETDSLEFELNTLSSIFNKRFGINVKRSTESSKSVVQLLIDKSLKTKEHYQLSVNEKRLVIKGATSAAVFYGLMTLDQILAGLPD
;
A
#
# COMPACT_ATOMS: atom_id res chain seq x y z
N MET A 1 -35.14 46.07 -32.89
CA MET A 1 -34.77 45.98 -31.45
C MET A 1 -34.86 44.54 -30.91
N GLU A 2 -35.89 43.77 -31.21
CA GLU A 2 -36.06 42.38 -30.71
C GLU A 2 -34.96 41.40 -31.13
N LYS A 3 -34.44 41.45 -32.35
CA LYS A 3 -33.38 40.53 -32.81
C LYS A 3 -32.06 40.66 -32.04
N TYR A 4 -31.71 41.83 -31.55
CA TYR A 4 -30.50 42.06 -30.75
C TYR A 4 -30.65 41.53 -29.32
N LEU A 5 -31.82 41.62 -28.73
CA LEU A 5 -32.11 41.06 -27.40
C LEU A 5 -32.03 39.52 -27.42
N LEU A 6 -32.56 38.90 -28.49
CA LEU A 6 -32.52 37.45 -28.64
C LEU A 6 -31.08 36.89 -28.79
N SER A 7 -30.20 37.63 -29.50
CA SER A 7 -28.78 37.27 -29.67
C SER A 7 -27.99 37.35 -28.35
N ILE A 8 -28.22 38.40 -27.56
CA ILE A 8 -27.55 38.59 -26.25
C ILE A 8 -28.01 37.54 -25.27
N MET A 9 -29.27 37.17 -25.25
CA MET A 9 -29.78 36.09 -24.40
C MET A 9 -29.20 34.75 -24.77
N LYS A 10 -29.10 34.38 -26.06
CA LYS A 10 -28.48 33.12 -26.50
C LYS A 10 -27.01 33.00 -26.09
N ASN A 11 -26.24 34.11 -26.21
CA ASN A 11 -24.82 34.09 -25.80
C ASN A 11 -24.66 33.95 -24.27
N LYS A 12 -25.54 34.57 -23.47
CA LYS A 12 -25.52 34.45 -22.01
C LYS A 12 -25.88 33.00 -21.58
N PHE A 13 -26.90 32.39 -22.20
CA PHE A 13 -27.27 31.01 -21.92
C PHE A 13 -26.16 30.03 -22.31
N LEU A 14 -25.49 30.23 -23.45
CA LEU A 14 -24.40 29.43 -23.90
C LEU A 14 -23.18 29.48 -22.94
N ASN A 15 -22.86 30.68 -22.45
CA ASN A 15 -21.76 30.86 -21.48
C ASN A 15 -22.08 30.25 -20.10
N VAL A 16 -23.34 30.32 -19.64
CA VAL A 16 -23.76 29.68 -18.38
C VAL A 16 -23.74 28.15 -18.53
N ALA A 17 -24.20 27.62 -19.66
CA ALA A 17 -24.14 26.17 -19.93
C ALA A 17 -22.69 25.66 -20.02
N LEU A 18 -21.78 26.43 -20.65
CA LEU A 18 -20.36 26.09 -20.71
C LEU A 18 -19.68 26.15 -19.33
N PHE A 19 -20.07 27.10 -18.48
CA PHE A 19 -19.56 27.23 -17.12
C PHE A 19 -20.05 26.08 -16.22
N LEU A 20 -21.31 25.65 -16.38
CA LEU A 20 -21.88 24.48 -15.69
C LEU A 20 -21.20 23.16 -16.12
N LEU A 21 -20.80 23.04 -17.37
CA LEU A 21 -20.10 21.86 -17.90
C LEU A 21 -18.66 21.74 -17.32
N LEU A 22 -18.01 22.86 -17.00
CA LEU A 22 -16.70 22.92 -16.35
C LEU A 22 -16.73 22.60 -14.86
N MET A 23 -17.91 22.59 -14.24
CA MET A 23 -18.13 22.30 -12.82
C MET A 23 -18.49 20.83 -12.56
N ILE A 24 -18.33 19.93 -13.55
CA ILE A 24 -18.44 18.49 -13.30
C ILE A 24 -17.22 18.12 -12.45
N PRO A 25 -17.38 17.83 -11.14
CA PRO A 25 -16.26 17.35 -10.34
C PRO A 25 -15.83 16.04 -10.99
N CYS A 26 -14.61 16.01 -11.50
CA CYS A 26 -13.95 14.77 -11.84
C CYS A 26 -13.83 14.00 -10.52
N CYS A 27 -14.82 13.19 -10.21
CA CYS A 27 -14.72 12.19 -9.15
C CYS A 27 -13.60 11.24 -9.59
N ILE A 28 -12.37 11.59 -9.22
CA ILE A 28 -11.25 10.66 -9.24
C ILE A 28 -11.64 9.62 -8.19
N TYR A 29 -12.21 8.51 -8.64
CA TYR A 29 -12.33 7.33 -7.81
C TYR A 29 -10.89 6.91 -7.49
N ALA A 30 -10.48 7.08 -6.24
CA ALA A 30 -9.30 6.43 -5.73
C ALA A 30 -9.55 4.92 -5.91
N GLN A 31 -8.94 4.33 -6.94
CA GLN A 31 -8.98 2.88 -7.12
C GLN A 31 -8.27 2.26 -5.94
N ASP A 32 -8.97 1.37 -5.27
CA ASP A 32 -8.41 0.57 -4.17
C ASP A 32 -7.38 -0.38 -4.79
N ASN A 33 -6.09 0.00 -4.75
CA ASN A 33 -4.98 -0.74 -5.37
C ASN A 33 -4.84 -2.17 -4.82
N LEU A 34 -5.54 -2.47 -3.71
CA LEU A 34 -5.58 -3.79 -3.10
C LEU A 34 -6.33 -4.84 -3.94
N SER A 35 -7.22 -4.41 -4.84
CA SER A 35 -7.94 -5.30 -5.75
C SER A 35 -7.06 -5.88 -6.87
N ALA A 36 -5.88 -5.31 -7.10
CA ALA A 36 -4.93 -5.74 -8.12
C ALA A 36 -3.90 -6.77 -7.63
N LEU A 37 -3.97 -7.19 -6.35
CA LEU A 37 -3.05 -8.19 -5.79
C LEU A 37 -3.26 -9.56 -6.41
N ILE A 38 -2.17 -10.21 -6.83
CA ILE A 38 -2.19 -11.55 -7.42
C ILE A 38 -1.22 -12.47 -6.66
N PRO A 39 -1.70 -13.55 -6.05
CA PRO A 39 -3.11 -13.95 -5.88
C PRO A 39 -3.88 -13.00 -4.93
N MET A 40 -5.20 -12.88 -5.15
CA MET A 40 -6.03 -12.02 -4.31
C MET A 40 -6.03 -12.56 -2.86
N PRO A 41 -5.76 -11.70 -1.86
CA PRO A 41 -5.84 -12.10 -0.46
C PRO A 41 -7.26 -12.54 -0.06
N ASN A 42 -7.37 -13.56 0.79
CA ASN A 42 -8.67 -14.06 1.27
C ASN A 42 -9.43 -13.02 2.11
N LYS A 43 -8.71 -12.13 2.78
CA LYS A 43 -9.28 -11.05 3.57
C LYS A 43 -8.35 -9.85 3.56
N VAL A 44 -8.90 -8.70 3.23
CA VAL A 44 -8.24 -7.40 3.32
C VAL A 44 -9.08 -6.49 4.22
N THR A 45 -8.42 -5.78 5.13
CA THR A 45 -9.01 -4.69 5.92
C THR A 45 -8.08 -3.49 5.79
N SER A 46 -8.62 -2.35 5.44
CA SER A 46 -7.89 -1.09 5.29
C SER A 46 -8.44 -0.06 6.27
N ASP A 47 -7.54 0.70 6.88
CA ASP A 47 -7.85 1.90 7.62
C ASP A 47 -7.07 3.04 6.94
N SER A 48 -7.79 3.98 6.34
CA SER A 48 -7.22 5.05 5.52
C SER A 48 -6.39 6.06 6.30
N ASP A 49 -6.56 6.10 7.62
CA ASP A 49 -5.95 7.14 8.46
C ASP A 49 -4.61 6.70 9.08
N MET A 50 -4.24 5.42 8.92
CA MET A 50 -3.00 4.89 9.47
C MET A 50 -1.83 5.02 8.48
N VAL A 51 -0.77 5.68 8.90
CA VAL A 51 0.46 5.87 8.14
C VAL A 51 1.65 5.36 8.95
N LEU A 52 2.41 4.42 8.38
CA LEU A 52 3.71 4.01 8.92
C LEU A 52 4.81 4.84 8.25
N VAL A 53 5.51 5.64 9.04
CA VAL A 53 6.67 6.40 8.56
C VAL A 53 7.93 5.56 8.73
N LEU A 54 8.68 5.38 7.65
CA LEU A 54 9.96 4.67 7.64
C LEU A 54 11.11 5.68 7.51
N GLU A 55 12.17 5.48 8.29
CA GLU A 55 13.41 6.25 8.18
C GLU A 55 14.33 5.64 7.12
N ASN A 56 15.42 6.34 6.76
CA ASN A 56 16.43 5.87 5.79
C ASN A 56 17.11 4.55 6.21
N GLN A 57 17.03 4.20 7.49
CA GLN A 57 17.48 2.94 8.04
C GLN A 57 16.41 2.36 8.94
N VAL A 58 16.04 1.10 8.71
CA VAL A 58 14.98 0.40 9.43
C VAL A 58 15.54 -0.86 10.07
N ASN A 59 15.18 -1.09 11.33
CA ASN A 59 15.49 -2.34 12.03
C ASN A 59 14.41 -3.39 11.75
N CYS A 60 14.84 -4.57 11.29
CA CYS A 60 13.98 -5.72 11.07
C CYS A 60 14.34 -6.84 12.04
N TYR A 61 13.37 -7.27 12.83
CA TYR A 61 13.49 -8.46 13.67
C TYR A 61 13.07 -9.69 12.87
N ILE A 62 13.92 -10.73 12.89
CA ILE A 62 13.57 -12.05 12.42
C ILE A 62 13.61 -13.01 13.62
N GLU A 63 12.57 -13.82 13.75
CA GLU A 63 12.43 -14.74 14.90
C GLU A 63 13.44 -15.89 14.86
N THR A 64 13.85 -16.31 13.68
CA THR A 64 14.77 -17.44 13.44
C THR A 64 15.66 -17.17 12.24
N ASP A 65 16.87 -17.77 12.25
CA ASP A 65 17.81 -17.65 11.13
C ASP A 65 17.30 -18.28 9.83
N SER A 66 16.29 -19.13 9.90
CA SER A 66 15.62 -19.67 8.70
C SER A 66 14.91 -18.60 7.88
N LEU A 67 14.75 -17.38 8.39
CA LEU A 67 14.17 -16.20 7.71
C LEU A 67 15.23 -15.23 7.14
N GLU A 68 16.49 -15.64 7.07
CA GLU A 68 17.56 -14.77 6.53
C GLU A 68 17.37 -14.47 5.04
N PHE A 69 16.85 -15.41 4.27
CA PHE A 69 16.51 -15.18 2.86
C PHE A 69 15.39 -14.15 2.71
N GLU A 70 14.36 -14.21 3.54
CA GLU A 70 13.23 -13.28 3.57
C GLU A 70 13.69 -11.88 4.02
N LEU A 71 14.61 -11.80 4.99
CA LEU A 71 15.21 -10.53 5.40
C LEU A 71 15.98 -9.87 4.25
N ASN A 72 16.78 -10.63 3.52
CA ASN A 72 17.53 -10.13 2.36
C ASN A 72 16.58 -9.70 1.23
N THR A 73 15.49 -10.43 1.02
CA THR A 73 14.44 -10.07 0.06
C THR A 73 13.79 -8.74 0.45
N LEU A 74 13.37 -8.57 1.71
CA LEU A 74 12.83 -7.30 2.21
C LEU A 74 13.82 -6.14 2.02
N SER A 75 15.10 -6.38 2.35
CA SER A 75 16.15 -5.37 2.17
C SER A 75 16.28 -4.94 0.71
N SER A 76 16.22 -5.89 -0.23
CA SER A 76 16.24 -5.61 -1.65
C SER A 76 15.04 -4.77 -2.11
N ILE A 77 13.83 -5.13 -1.66
CA ILE A 77 12.59 -4.39 -1.96
C ILE A 77 12.69 -2.95 -1.47
N PHE A 78 13.05 -2.75 -0.21
CA PHE A 78 13.11 -1.42 0.40
C PHE A 78 14.21 -0.55 -0.17
N ASN A 79 15.38 -1.13 -0.42
CA ASN A 79 16.49 -0.40 -1.01
C ASN A 79 16.18 0.03 -2.46
N LYS A 80 15.65 -0.89 -3.27
CA LYS A 80 15.33 -0.63 -4.68
C LYS A 80 14.25 0.43 -4.85
N ARG A 81 13.22 0.44 -3.99
CA ARG A 81 12.08 1.34 -4.13
C ARG A 81 12.27 2.69 -3.45
N PHE A 82 12.92 2.69 -2.29
CA PHE A 82 12.95 3.86 -1.41
C PHE A 82 14.35 4.27 -0.97
N GLY A 83 15.39 3.51 -1.34
CA GLY A 83 16.76 3.73 -0.84
C GLY A 83 16.92 3.43 0.65
N ILE A 84 15.96 2.73 1.27
CA ILE A 84 15.98 2.42 2.70
C ILE A 84 16.87 1.21 2.96
N ASN A 85 17.77 1.34 3.95
CA ASN A 85 18.62 0.26 4.43
C ASN A 85 17.94 -0.53 5.54
N VAL A 86 17.84 -1.85 5.39
CA VAL A 86 17.29 -2.73 6.41
C VAL A 86 18.42 -3.39 7.18
N LYS A 87 18.40 -3.28 8.51
CA LYS A 87 19.32 -3.98 9.41
C LYS A 87 18.62 -5.04 10.22
N ARG A 88 19.25 -6.19 10.33
CA ARG A 88 18.82 -7.24 11.26
C ARG A 88 18.89 -6.72 12.70
N SER A 89 17.85 -6.99 13.47
CA SER A 89 17.75 -6.67 14.89
C SER A 89 17.50 -7.94 15.70
N THR A 90 18.07 -8.00 16.88
CA THR A 90 17.79 -9.05 17.87
C THR A 90 16.65 -8.69 18.81
N GLU A 91 16.19 -7.41 18.78
CA GLU A 91 15.16 -6.90 19.67
C GLU A 91 13.87 -6.63 18.91
N SER A 92 12.86 -7.48 19.13
CA SER A 92 11.53 -7.34 18.53
C SER A 92 10.85 -6.01 18.93
N SER A 93 11.01 -5.58 20.19
CA SER A 93 10.36 -4.37 20.72
C SER A 93 10.82 -3.07 20.05
N LYS A 94 12.07 -3.02 19.60
CA LYS A 94 12.70 -1.85 18.95
C LYS A 94 12.64 -1.92 17.42
N SER A 95 12.08 -2.98 16.85
CA SER A 95 12.05 -3.19 15.40
C SER A 95 10.75 -2.71 14.81
N VAL A 96 10.86 -1.87 13.77
CA VAL A 96 9.72 -1.37 12.99
C VAL A 96 9.18 -2.46 12.08
N VAL A 97 10.04 -3.34 11.58
CA VAL A 97 9.63 -4.48 10.75
C VAL A 97 9.88 -5.78 11.49
N GLN A 98 8.96 -6.72 11.36
CA GLN A 98 9.07 -8.04 11.99
C GLN A 98 8.66 -9.15 11.01
N LEU A 99 9.51 -10.16 10.88
CA LEU A 99 9.23 -11.39 10.12
C LEU A 99 9.17 -12.55 11.12
N LEU A 100 8.03 -13.21 11.19
CA LEU A 100 7.71 -14.18 12.23
C LEU A 100 7.18 -15.49 11.64
N ILE A 101 7.47 -16.61 12.31
CA ILE A 101 6.83 -17.91 12.03
C ILE A 101 5.70 -18.13 13.02
N ASP A 102 4.48 -18.30 12.52
CA ASP A 102 3.31 -18.61 13.33
C ASP A 102 2.72 -19.95 12.91
N LYS A 103 3.09 -20.98 13.65
CA LYS A 103 2.64 -22.38 13.41
C LYS A 103 1.15 -22.58 13.70
N SER A 104 0.46 -21.62 14.29
CA SER A 104 -0.99 -21.70 14.51
C SER A 104 -1.81 -21.40 13.25
N LEU A 105 -1.18 -20.89 12.20
CA LEU A 105 -1.82 -20.62 10.93
C LEU A 105 -2.21 -21.94 10.24
N LYS A 106 -3.43 -21.96 9.67
CA LYS A 106 -4.14 -23.19 9.28
C LYS A 106 -3.45 -24.02 8.18
N THR A 107 -2.74 -23.37 7.25
CA THR A 107 -2.09 -24.03 6.12
C THR A 107 -0.64 -23.59 6.01
N LYS A 108 0.21 -24.40 5.38
CA LYS A 108 1.65 -24.10 5.22
C LYS A 108 1.92 -22.82 4.43
N GLU A 109 0.99 -22.40 3.60
CA GLU A 109 1.13 -21.22 2.75
C GLU A 109 0.43 -19.99 3.36
N HIS A 110 -0.24 -20.16 4.50
CA HIS A 110 -0.98 -19.09 5.14
C HIS A 110 -0.01 -18.04 5.70
N TYR A 111 -0.25 -16.78 5.34
CA TYR A 111 0.45 -15.64 5.90
C TYR A 111 -0.53 -14.55 6.32
N GLN A 112 -0.06 -13.65 7.15
CA GLN A 112 -0.71 -12.42 7.56
C GLN A 112 0.27 -11.26 7.38
N LEU A 113 -0.15 -10.23 6.67
CA LEU A 113 0.55 -8.97 6.53
C LEU A 113 -0.25 -7.90 7.26
N SER A 114 0.36 -7.21 8.19
CA SER A 114 -0.25 -6.12 8.94
C SER A 114 0.67 -4.91 9.01
N VAL A 115 0.09 -3.74 8.77
CA VAL A 115 0.76 -2.45 8.91
C VAL A 115 -0.07 -1.61 9.87
N ASN A 116 0.58 -0.95 10.79
CA ASN A 116 0.00 0.08 11.64
C ASN A 116 1.00 1.24 11.81
N GLU A 117 0.63 2.29 12.51
CA GLU A 117 1.48 3.48 12.70
C GLU A 117 2.88 3.20 13.26
N LYS A 118 3.09 2.06 13.90
CA LYS A 118 4.34 1.72 14.58
C LYS A 118 5.12 0.61 13.91
N ARG A 119 4.45 -0.29 13.17
CA ARG A 119 5.06 -1.54 12.72
C ARG A 119 4.47 -2.09 11.44
N LEU A 120 5.34 -2.71 10.67
CA LEU A 120 5.04 -3.66 9.62
C LEU A 120 5.35 -5.06 10.15
N VAL A 121 4.37 -5.95 10.17
CA VAL A 121 4.55 -7.33 10.64
C VAL A 121 4.09 -8.30 9.57
N ILE A 122 4.95 -9.25 9.22
CA ILE A 122 4.63 -10.38 8.35
C ILE A 122 4.78 -11.66 9.16
N LYS A 123 3.69 -12.41 9.28
CA LYS A 123 3.65 -13.72 9.91
C LYS A 123 3.34 -14.77 8.87
N GLY A 124 4.08 -15.87 8.85
CA GLY A 124 3.79 -17.00 7.96
C GLY A 124 3.81 -18.31 8.72
N ALA A 125 3.04 -19.29 8.28
CA ALA A 125 3.10 -20.64 8.83
C ALA A 125 4.46 -21.31 8.58
N THR A 126 5.17 -20.88 7.53
CA THR A 126 6.50 -21.31 7.11
C THR A 126 7.29 -20.12 6.57
N SER A 127 8.60 -20.29 6.34
CA SER A 127 9.41 -19.27 5.66
C SER A 127 8.86 -18.96 4.26
N ALA A 128 8.44 -19.97 3.50
CA ALA A 128 7.79 -19.75 2.21
C ALA A 128 6.52 -18.89 2.32
N ALA A 129 5.73 -19.04 3.38
CA ALA A 129 4.56 -18.22 3.61
C ALA A 129 4.94 -16.76 3.96
N VAL A 130 6.02 -16.54 4.72
CA VAL A 130 6.56 -15.20 4.96
C VAL A 130 7.01 -14.55 3.64
N PHE A 131 7.69 -15.34 2.77
CA PHE A 131 8.06 -14.88 1.43
C PHE A 131 6.84 -14.45 0.60
N TYR A 132 5.72 -15.20 0.62
CA TYR A 132 4.49 -14.78 -0.07
C TYR A 132 3.93 -13.47 0.49
N GLY A 133 4.01 -13.26 1.81
CA GLY A 133 3.67 -11.99 2.44
C GLY A 133 4.55 -10.84 1.94
N LEU A 134 5.85 -11.06 1.74
CA LEU A 134 6.77 -10.06 1.15
C LEU A 134 6.43 -9.75 -0.30
N MET A 135 6.06 -10.75 -1.10
CA MET A 135 5.63 -10.51 -2.48
C MET A 135 4.33 -9.69 -2.55
N THR A 136 3.41 -9.93 -1.63
CA THR A 136 2.20 -9.11 -1.49
C THR A 136 2.56 -7.67 -1.09
N LEU A 137 3.46 -7.49 -0.13
CA LEU A 137 3.97 -6.17 0.26
C LEU A 137 4.58 -5.45 -0.95
N ASP A 138 5.44 -6.13 -1.72
CA ASP A 138 6.07 -5.56 -2.91
C ASP A 138 5.05 -5.08 -3.95
N GLN A 139 3.96 -5.84 -4.16
CA GLN A 139 2.87 -5.45 -5.05
C GLN A 139 2.11 -4.22 -4.53
N ILE A 140 1.82 -4.17 -3.22
CA ILE A 140 1.18 -3.00 -2.59
C ILE A 140 2.05 -1.75 -2.79
N LEU A 141 3.33 -1.86 -2.48
CA LEU A 141 4.28 -0.75 -2.62
C LEU A 141 4.47 -0.31 -4.08
N ALA A 142 4.32 -1.24 -5.05
CA ALA A 142 4.35 -0.91 -6.47
C ALA A 142 3.15 -0.09 -6.95
N GLY A 143 2.03 -0.20 -6.27
CA GLY A 143 0.81 0.55 -6.57
C GLY A 143 0.71 1.91 -5.87
N LEU A 144 1.67 2.26 -5.00
CA LEU A 144 1.70 3.58 -4.38
C LEU A 144 2.17 4.63 -5.40
N PRO A 145 1.57 5.83 -5.40
CA PRO A 145 2.07 6.94 -6.20
C PRO A 145 3.46 7.38 -5.72
N ASP A 146 4.30 7.79 -6.67
CA ASP A 146 5.62 8.39 -6.42
C ASP A 146 5.51 9.75 -5.71
#